data_f8e0fc073eeb453536bf18f918f758f1
#
_entry.id   f8e0fc073eeb453536bf18f918f758f1
#
_cell.length_a   1.000
_cell.length_b   1.000
_cell.length_c   1.000
_cell.angle_alpha   90.00
_cell.angle_beta   90.00
_cell.angle_gamma   90.00
#
_symmetry.space_group_name_H-M   'P 1'
#
loop_
_entity.id
_entity.type
_entity.pdbx_description
1 polymer ?
#
loop_
_entity_poly.entity_id
_entity_poly.type
_entity_poly.pdbx_seq_one_letter_code
_entity_poly.pdbx_strand_id
1 'polypeptide(L)'
;MFKMLNPRRFYHAVGKKKFLEFILLAVFILFFYGPLLNMLMVAFANEYNVPSVLPQEWGFKWWGYVFGQKSLVSSMIQSFIIAIATTVISMIFCIPAAYSLARFQYPGRKVFMLSFLLTNAFPKLGIYTSIAVLFYKYGLMGTYAGVIIIHMINSMMFMVWLPSSAFRNVHRQQEEAARDAGASPVRTFFKVTLPMAMPGIAVATLYTFLGSMEEAQGTMLVGLARIQTMPVAMYGIVLDSSAIQIGAVFAILLIIPSALLIFVMRKYIGPEAIAGGFKMK
;
A
#
# COMPACT_ATOMS: atom_id res chain seq x y z
N MET A 1 17.06 34.16 -14.23
CA MET A 1 16.96 32.93 -13.45
C MET A 1 18.05 31.88 -13.77
N PHE A 2 18.67 31.88 -14.95
CA PHE A 2 19.68 30.88 -15.35
C PHE A 2 21.15 31.18 -14.94
N LYS A 3 21.45 32.30 -14.30
CA LYS A 3 22.84 32.68 -13.88
C LYS A 3 23.33 31.99 -12.58
N MET A 4 22.47 31.21 -11.88
CA MET A 4 22.85 30.51 -10.64
C MET A 4 23.41 29.08 -10.85
N LEU A 5 23.45 28.58 -12.09
CA LEU A 5 23.89 27.23 -12.42
C LEU A 5 25.40 27.03 -12.55
N ASN A 6 26.21 28.04 -12.21
CA ASN A 6 27.66 27.88 -12.16
C ASN A 6 28.08 27.33 -10.79
N PRO A 7 28.55 26.06 -10.69
CA PRO A 7 28.86 25.41 -9.41
C PRO A 7 29.93 26.15 -8.59
N ARG A 8 30.86 26.85 -9.25
CA ARG A 8 31.87 27.66 -8.57
C ARG A 8 31.27 28.89 -7.90
N ARG A 9 30.33 29.58 -8.54
CA ARG A 9 29.64 30.74 -7.94
C ARG A 9 28.71 30.31 -6.80
N PHE A 10 28.02 29.19 -6.96
CA PHE A 10 27.18 28.62 -5.89
C PHE A 10 28.01 28.19 -4.68
N TYR A 11 29.18 27.56 -4.91
CA TYR A 11 30.13 27.20 -3.84
C TYR A 11 30.58 28.44 -3.03
N HIS A 12 30.94 29.54 -3.69
CA HIS A 12 31.38 30.79 -3.00
C HIS A 12 30.23 31.50 -2.30
N ALA A 13 29.02 31.43 -2.80
CA ALA A 13 27.84 32.06 -2.22
C ALA A 13 27.29 31.33 -0.98
N VAL A 14 27.38 30.01 -0.94
CA VAL A 14 26.72 29.15 0.05
C VAL A 14 27.68 28.63 1.11
N GLY A 15 28.98 28.61 0.82
CA GLY A 15 30.02 28.07 1.68
C GLY A 15 30.20 26.56 1.59
N LYS A 16 31.41 26.09 1.92
CA LYS A 16 31.84 24.69 1.74
C LYS A 16 30.91 23.65 2.39
N LYS A 17 30.41 23.91 3.60
CA LYS A 17 29.55 22.96 4.33
C LYS A 17 28.20 22.76 3.62
N LYS A 18 27.52 23.84 3.29
CA LYS A 18 26.21 23.77 2.62
C LYS A 18 26.31 23.25 1.17
N PHE A 19 27.43 23.52 0.50
CA PHE A 19 27.70 22.96 -0.81
C PHE A 19 27.85 21.43 -0.76
N LEU A 20 28.56 20.92 0.27
CA LEU A 20 28.65 19.46 0.50
C LEU A 20 27.29 18.85 0.84
N GLU A 21 26.51 19.49 1.72
CA GLU A 21 25.14 19.05 2.04
C GLU A 21 24.26 18.99 0.80
N PHE A 22 24.37 19.97 -0.10
CA PHE A 22 23.64 19.97 -1.38
C PHE A 22 24.06 18.82 -2.30
N ILE A 23 25.37 18.54 -2.42
CA ILE A 23 25.87 17.42 -3.20
C ILE A 23 25.37 16.10 -2.63
N LEU A 24 25.46 15.90 -1.32
CA LEU A 24 24.95 14.69 -0.65
C LEU A 24 23.45 14.51 -0.88
N LEU A 25 22.68 15.60 -0.77
CA LEU A 25 21.25 15.57 -1.05
C LEU A 25 20.97 15.23 -2.52
N ALA A 26 21.72 15.81 -3.47
CA ALA A 26 21.55 15.53 -4.89
C ALA A 26 21.88 14.07 -5.22
N VAL A 27 22.96 13.53 -4.64
CA VAL A 27 23.34 12.11 -4.78
C VAL A 27 22.27 11.21 -4.19
N PHE A 28 21.77 11.57 -3.00
CA PHE A 28 20.68 10.83 -2.33
C PHE A 28 19.40 10.82 -3.20
N ILE A 29 18.99 11.96 -3.71
CA ILE A 29 17.84 12.09 -4.60
C ILE A 29 18.05 11.25 -5.86
N LEU A 30 19.21 11.36 -6.51
CA LEU A 30 19.52 10.58 -7.72
C LEU A 30 19.50 9.08 -7.45
N PHE A 31 20.07 8.64 -6.34
CA PHE A 31 20.11 7.23 -5.94
C PHE A 31 18.69 6.68 -5.68
N PHE A 32 17.83 7.43 -4.99
CA PHE A 32 16.48 6.98 -4.68
C PHE A 32 15.50 7.11 -5.85
N TYR A 33 15.54 8.21 -6.57
CA TYR A 33 14.61 8.47 -7.67
C TYR A 33 15.12 8.01 -9.03
N GLY A 34 16.42 7.77 -9.17
CA GLY A 34 17.01 7.28 -10.42
C GLY A 34 16.33 6.02 -10.97
N PRO A 35 16.18 4.94 -10.18
CA PRO A 35 15.47 3.74 -10.62
C PRO A 35 14.00 3.99 -11.01
N LEU A 36 13.30 4.87 -10.29
CA LEU A 36 11.92 5.25 -10.62
C LEU A 36 11.84 6.02 -11.94
N LEU A 37 12.77 6.95 -12.16
CA LEU A 37 12.87 7.68 -13.42
C LEU A 37 13.21 6.74 -14.58
N ASN A 38 14.12 5.78 -14.36
CA ASN A 38 14.43 4.76 -15.36
C ASN A 38 13.19 3.93 -15.71
N MET A 39 12.46 3.46 -14.70
CA MET A 39 11.19 2.73 -14.92
C MET A 39 10.19 3.57 -15.72
N LEU A 40 10.04 4.87 -15.41
CA LEU A 40 9.20 5.77 -16.20
C LEU A 40 9.68 5.88 -17.65
N MET A 41 10.99 6.03 -17.88
CA MET A 41 11.54 6.08 -19.25
C MET A 41 11.29 4.76 -20.00
N VAL A 42 11.53 3.62 -19.37
CA VAL A 42 11.31 2.29 -19.97
C VAL A 42 9.86 2.05 -20.34
N ALA A 43 8.90 2.57 -19.57
CA ALA A 43 7.49 2.45 -19.91
C ALA A 43 7.06 3.20 -21.17
N PHE A 44 7.84 4.20 -21.58
CA PHE A 44 7.63 4.97 -22.82
C PHE A 44 8.68 4.63 -23.89
N ALA A 45 9.33 3.48 -23.79
CA ALA A 45 10.30 3.00 -24.77
C ALA A 45 9.63 1.99 -25.72
N ASN A 46 9.72 2.22 -27.01
CA ASN A 46 9.41 1.18 -28.02
C ASN A 46 10.49 0.12 -28.04
N GLU A 47 11.77 0.56 -27.96
CA GLU A 47 12.94 -0.29 -27.88
C GLU A 47 13.86 0.14 -26.74
N TYR A 48 14.22 -0.81 -25.89
CA TYR A 48 15.13 -0.61 -24.77
C TYR A 48 15.99 -1.86 -24.55
N ASN A 49 17.27 -1.71 -24.76
CA ASN A 49 18.26 -2.79 -24.65
C ASN A 49 19.21 -2.53 -23.48
N VAL A 50 19.22 -3.43 -22.50
CA VAL A 50 20.19 -3.40 -21.39
C VAL A 50 21.61 -3.65 -21.93
N PRO A 51 22.62 -2.89 -21.49
CA PRO A 51 22.67 -2.00 -20.32
C PRO A 51 22.50 -0.50 -20.61
N SER A 52 21.86 -0.11 -21.70
CA SER A 52 21.67 1.31 -22.04
C SER A 52 20.91 2.06 -20.93
N VAL A 53 21.31 3.32 -20.69
CA VAL A 53 20.63 4.20 -19.72
C VAL A 53 19.36 4.82 -20.32
N LEU A 54 19.38 5.09 -21.63
CA LEU A 54 18.28 5.71 -22.36
C LEU A 54 17.68 4.73 -23.36
N PRO A 55 16.38 4.82 -23.64
CA PRO A 55 15.74 4.07 -24.72
C PRO A 55 16.35 4.39 -26.09
N GLN A 56 16.44 3.38 -26.93
CA GLN A 56 16.85 3.53 -28.33
C GLN A 56 15.74 4.17 -29.16
N GLU A 57 14.49 3.83 -28.84
CA GLU A 57 13.32 4.39 -29.49
C GLU A 57 12.24 4.71 -28.48
N TRP A 58 11.65 5.91 -28.54
CA TRP A 58 10.56 6.36 -27.68
C TRP A 58 9.22 6.10 -28.35
N GLY A 59 8.18 5.70 -27.54
CA GLY A 59 6.83 5.55 -28.05
C GLY A 59 5.89 4.85 -27.08
N PHE A 60 4.73 4.45 -27.62
CA PHE A 60 3.62 3.87 -26.86
C PHE A 60 3.28 2.44 -27.28
N LYS A 61 4.19 1.74 -27.97
CA LYS A 61 3.98 0.39 -28.47
C LYS A 61 3.49 -0.57 -27.39
N TRP A 62 4.14 -0.54 -26.24
CA TRP A 62 3.84 -1.45 -25.14
C TRP A 62 2.57 -1.09 -24.38
N TRP A 63 2.20 0.18 -24.36
CA TRP A 63 0.88 0.61 -23.87
C TRP A 63 -0.23 0.02 -24.74
N GLY A 64 -0.10 0.15 -26.07
CA GLY A 64 -1.03 -0.49 -26.99
C GLY A 64 -1.10 -1.99 -26.84
N TYR A 65 0.05 -2.65 -26.63
CA TYR A 65 0.10 -4.08 -26.38
C TYR A 65 -0.65 -4.46 -25.09
N VAL A 66 -0.36 -3.80 -23.97
CA VAL A 66 -0.97 -4.08 -22.66
C VAL A 66 -2.49 -3.93 -22.71
N PHE A 67 -2.99 -2.84 -23.29
CA PHE A 67 -4.43 -2.62 -23.40
C PHE A 67 -5.09 -3.49 -24.49
N GLY A 68 -4.35 -3.96 -25.47
CA GLY A 68 -4.83 -4.88 -26.49
C GLY A 68 -5.00 -6.32 -26.03
N GLN A 69 -4.28 -6.71 -24.94
CA GLN A 69 -4.35 -8.07 -24.42
C GLN A 69 -5.46 -8.23 -23.37
N LYS A 70 -6.50 -9.02 -23.69
CA LYS A 70 -7.65 -9.24 -22.80
C LYS A 70 -7.24 -9.81 -21.44
N SER A 71 -6.24 -10.69 -21.38
CA SER A 71 -5.75 -11.26 -20.13
C SER A 71 -5.13 -10.20 -19.21
N LEU A 72 -4.36 -9.27 -19.76
CA LEU A 72 -3.73 -8.19 -19.01
C LEU A 72 -4.76 -7.17 -18.49
N VAL A 73 -5.71 -6.78 -19.33
CA VAL A 73 -6.83 -5.92 -18.92
C VAL A 73 -7.68 -6.61 -17.83
N SER A 74 -7.93 -7.91 -17.97
CA SER A 74 -8.63 -8.69 -16.93
C SER A 74 -7.87 -8.68 -15.61
N SER A 75 -6.54 -8.80 -15.61
CA SER A 75 -5.74 -8.76 -14.40
C SER A 75 -5.83 -7.40 -13.68
N MET A 76 -5.93 -6.30 -14.44
CA MET A 76 -6.16 -4.96 -13.87
C MET A 76 -7.51 -4.91 -13.15
N ILE A 77 -8.58 -5.34 -13.80
CA ILE A 77 -9.93 -5.33 -13.23
C ILE A 77 -9.98 -6.21 -11.98
N GLN A 78 -9.38 -7.41 -12.02
CA GLN A 78 -9.32 -8.32 -10.88
C GLN A 78 -8.54 -7.71 -9.71
N SER A 79 -7.40 -7.05 -9.95
CA SER A 79 -6.66 -6.34 -8.91
C SER A 79 -7.51 -5.31 -8.19
N PHE A 80 -8.27 -4.49 -8.94
CA PHE A 80 -9.16 -3.48 -8.36
C PHE A 80 -10.28 -4.11 -7.53
N ILE A 81 -10.96 -5.10 -8.08
CA ILE A 81 -12.06 -5.79 -7.38
C ILE A 81 -11.55 -6.39 -6.07
N ILE A 82 -10.42 -7.11 -6.12
CA ILE A 82 -9.84 -7.75 -4.94
C ILE A 82 -9.36 -6.71 -3.92
N ALA A 83 -8.67 -5.64 -4.36
CA ALA A 83 -8.18 -4.62 -3.43
C ALA A 83 -9.31 -3.86 -2.75
N ILE A 84 -10.36 -3.49 -3.48
CA ILE A 84 -11.54 -2.83 -2.91
C ILE A 84 -12.27 -3.78 -1.96
N ALA A 85 -12.54 -5.02 -2.39
CA ALA A 85 -13.23 -6.01 -1.56
C ALA A 85 -12.44 -6.31 -0.28
N THR A 86 -11.13 -6.56 -0.39
CA THR A 86 -10.23 -6.77 0.76
C THR A 86 -10.29 -5.60 1.72
N THR A 87 -10.18 -4.37 1.21
CA THR A 87 -10.20 -3.16 2.04
C THR A 87 -11.53 -3.01 2.78
N VAL A 88 -12.65 -3.11 2.06
CA VAL A 88 -13.98 -2.94 2.66
C VAL A 88 -14.26 -4.04 3.69
N ILE A 89 -13.99 -5.29 3.36
CA ILE A 89 -14.21 -6.43 4.27
C ILE A 89 -13.28 -6.31 5.48
N SER A 90 -12.01 -5.95 5.30
CA SER A 90 -11.08 -5.69 6.40
C SER A 90 -11.58 -4.57 7.32
N MET A 91 -12.13 -3.47 6.77
CA MET A 91 -12.71 -2.40 7.58
C MET A 91 -13.87 -2.91 8.44
N ILE A 92 -14.77 -3.70 7.88
CA ILE A 92 -15.95 -4.23 8.58
C ILE A 92 -15.55 -5.07 9.80
N PHE A 93 -14.52 -5.93 9.66
CA PHE A 93 -14.10 -6.81 10.76
C PHE A 93 -13.04 -6.19 11.66
N CYS A 94 -12.06 -5.50 11.11
CA CYS A 94 -10.91 -5.03 11.87
C CYS A 94 -11.16 -3.72 12.62
N ILE A 95 -12.04 -2.83 12.15
CA ILE A 95 -12.33 -1.57 12.86
C ILE A 95 -13.04 -1.84 14.21
N PRO A 96 -14.09 -2.67 14.29
CA PRO A 96 -14.67 -3.05 15.58
C PRO A 96 -13.67 -3.77 16.49
N ALA A 97 -12.84 -4.67 15.95
CA ALA A 97 -11.79 -5.34 16.70
C ALA A 97 -10.75 -4.33 17.26
N ALA A 98 -10.32 -3.38 16.43
CA ALA A 98 -9.40 -2.31 16.83
C ALA A 98 -10.00 -1.40 17.92
N TYR A 99 -11.30 -1.09 17.83
CA TYR A 99 -12.02 -0.35 18.86
C TYR A 99 -12.04 -1.13 20.18
N SER A 100 -12.36 -2.42 20.12
CA SER A 100 -12.34 -3.31 21.30
C SER A 100 -10.94 -3.34 21.94
N LEU A 101 -9.91 -3.50 21.14
CA LEU A 101 -8.51 -3.44 21.57
C LEU A 101 -8.09 -2.08 22.14
N ALA A 102 -8.73 -1.00 21.76
CA ALA A 102 -8.43 0.33 22.27
C ALA A 102 -9.13 0.61 23.61
N ARG A 103 -10.38 0.20 23.76
CA ARG A 103 -11.28 0.63 24.84
C ARG A 103 -11.44 -0.35 25.98
N PHE A 104 -11.39 -1.65 25.71
CA PHE A 104 -11.64 -2.68 26.72
C PHE A 104 -10.35 -3.31 27.23
N GLN A 105 -10.33 -3.62 28.52
CA GLN A 105 -9.25 -4.37 29.14
C GLN A 105 -9.74 -5.80 29.40
N TYR A 106 -9.08 -6.77 28.80
CA TYR A 106 -9.37 -8.18 28.98
C TYR A 106 -8.08 -9.00 28.98
N PRO A 107 -8.06 -10.18 29.66
CA PRO A 107 -6.89 -11.02 29.67
C PRO A 107 -6.50 -11.46 28.25
N GLY A 108 -5.22 -11.51 27.97
CA GLY A 108 -4.71 -11.88 26.64
C GLY A 108 -4.71 -10.77 25.57
N ARG A 109 -5.26 -9.58 25.84
CA ARG A 109 -5.31 -8.44 24.89
C ARG A 109 -3.95 -8.15 24.25
N LYS A 110 -2.87 -8.11 25.07
CA LYS A 110 -1.51 -7.84 24.56
C LYS A 110 -1.02 -8.93 23.63
N VAL A 111 -1.25 -10.19 23.98
CA VAL A 111 -0.89 -11.35 23.15
C VAL A 111 -1.65 -11.32 21.84
N PHE A 112 -2.97 -11.07 21.88
CA PHE A 112 -3.80 -10.95 20.71
C PHE A 112 -3.34 -9.81 19.80
N MET A 113 -3.00 -8.65 20.35
CA MET A 113 -2.47 -7.54 19.58
C MET A 113 -1.10 -7.86 18.95
N LEU A 114 -0.22 -8.57 19.69
CA LEU A 114 1.08 -8.98 19.17
C LEU A 114 0.97 -10.07 18.08
N SER A 115 -0.06 -10.93 18.13
CA SER A 115 -0.24 -11.98 17.11
C SER A 115 -0.39 -11.43 15.71
N PHE A 116 -0.98 -10.22 15.54
CA PHE A 116 -1.03 -9.57 14.23
C PHE A 116 0.35 -9.14 13.71
N LEU A 117 1.32 -8.86 14.58
CA LEU A 117 2.70 -8.59 14.16
C LEU A 117 3.39 -9.86 13.65
N LEU A 118 3.07 -11.01 14.22
CA LEU A 118 3.68 -12.28 13.83
C LEU A 118 3.40 -12.64 12.39
N THR A 119 2.27 -12.24 11.82
CA THR A 119 1.97 -12.46 10.39
C THR A 119 2.99 -11.83 9.45
N ASN A 120 3.67 -10.76 9.88
CA ASN A 120 4.72 -10.08 9.11
C ASN A 120 6.15 -10.44 9.59
N ALA A 121 6.29 -11.19 10.71
CA ALA A 121 7.58 -11.61 11.24
C ALA A 121 8.11 -12.88 10.57
N PHE A 122 7.24 -13.70 10.02
CA PHE A 122 7.60 -14.92 9.31
C PHE A 122 7.66 -14.72 7.78
N PRO A 123 8.45 -15.53 7.06
CA PRO A 123 8.45 -15.51 5.60
C PRO A 123 7.03 -15.77 5.05
N LYS A 124 6.51 -14.81 4.29
CA LYS A 124 5.12 -14.86 3.76
C LYS A 124 4.82 -16.15 3.02
N LEU A 125 5.75 -16.63 2.21
CA LEU A 125 5.55 -17.86 1.42
C LEU A 125 5.27 -19.07 2.32
N GLY A 126 5.97 -19.21 3.46
CA GLY A 126 5.75 -20.30 4.41
C GLY A 126 4.36 -20.24 5.06
N ILE A 127 3.92 -19.03 5.47
CA ILE A 127 2.57 -18.84 6.02
C ILE A 127 1.51 -19.16 4.97
N TYR A 128 1.66 -18.63 3.76
CA TYR A 128 0.70 -18.82 2.68
C TYR A 128 0.60 -20.27 2.23
N THR A 129 1.72 -21.03 2.22
CA THR A 129 1.71 -22.46 1.93
C THR A 129 0.90 -23.22 2.98
N SER A 130 1.09 -22.89 4.28
CA SER A 130 0.32 -23.52 5.35
C SER A 130 -1.18 -23.21 5.26
N ILE A 131 -1.53 -21.97 4.90
CA ILE A 131 -2.92 -21.53 4.68
C ILE A 131 -3.50 -22.23 3.45
N ALA A 132 -2.72 -22.39 2.37
CA ALA A 132 -3.17 -23.04 1.14
C ALA A 132 -3.60 -24.49 1.39
N VAL A 133 -2.93 -25.24 2.27
CA VAL A 133 -3.34 -26.58 2.68
C VAL A 133 -4.75 -26.56 3.31
N LEU A 134 -5.03 -25.59 4.18
CA LEU A 134 -6.37 -25.42 4.76
C LEU A 134 -7.38 -25.02 3.69
N PHE A 135 -7.02 -24.11 2.81
CA PHE A 135 -7.89 -23.64 1.74
C PHE A 135 -8.24 -24.75 0.73
N TYR A 136 -7.30 -25.64 0.48
CA TYR A 136 -7.58 -26.84 -0.33
C TYR A 136 -8.67 -27.69 0.32
N LYS A 137 -8.56 -27.94 1.63
CA LYS A 137 -9.54 -28.72 2.40
C LYS A 137 -10.94 -28.09 2.38
N TYR A 138 -11.03 -26.76 2.41
CA TYR A 138 -12.31 -26.05 2.45
C TYR A 138 -12.79 -25.56 1.07
N GLY A 139 -12.14 -25.96 -0.02
CA GLY A 139 -12.56 -25.59 -1.37
C GLY A 139 -12.38 -24.11 -1.71
N LEU A 140 -11.47 -23.41 -1.03
CA LEU A 140 -11.18 -21.98 -1.23
C LEU A 140 -10.11 -21.71 -2.29
N MET A 141 -9.40 -22.76 -2.76
CA MET A 141 -8.40 -22.63 -3.80
C MET A 141 -9.06 -22.25 -5.14
N GLY A 142 -8.45 -21.32 -5.86
CA GLY A 142 -8.96 -20.82 -7.14
C GLY A 142 -10.24 -19.97 -7.03
N THR A 143 -10.57 -19.46 -5.82
CA THR A 143 -11.75 -18.63 -5.57
C THR A 143 -11.39 -17.21 -5.16
N TYR A 144 -12.23 -16.22 -5.51
CA TYR A 144 -12.09 -14.85 -5.04
C TYR A 144 -12.10 -14.75 -3.51
N ALA A 145 -12.92 -15.54 -2.83
CA ALA A 145 -12.98 -15.57 -1.36
C ALA A 145 -11.62 -15.98 -0.78
N GLY A 146 -10.99 -17.03 -1.28
CA GLY A 146 -9.66 -17.45 -0.84
C GLY A 146 -8.60 -16.37 -1.05
N VAL A 147 -8.59 -15.72 -2.23
CA VAL A 147 -7.64 -14.64 -2.52
C VAL A 147 -7.89 -13.44 -1.62
N ILE A 148 -9.13 -13.01 -1.43
CA ILE A 148 -9.49 -11.90 -0.55
C ILE A 148 -9.05 -12.18 0.90
N ILE A 149 -9.30 -13.38 1.41
CA ILE A 149 -8.90 -13.76 2.78
C ILE A 149 -7.37 -13.68 2.94
N ILE A 150 -6.60 -14.15 1.95
CA ILE A 150 -5.13 -14.08 2.04
C ILE A 150 -4.63 -12.64 2.01
N HIS A 151 -5.24 -11.77 1.20
CA HIS A 151 -4.94 -10.34 1.18
C HIS A 151 -5.32 -9.66 2.52
N MET A 152 -6.44 -10.05 3.13
CA MET A 152 -6.83 -9.58 4.46
C MET A 152 -5.80 -9.97 5.51
N ILE A 153 -5.33 -11.22 5.52
CA ILE A 153 -4.31 -11.70 6.48
C ILE A 153 -3.04 -10.85 6.37
N ASN A 154 -2.60 -10.54 5.15
CA ASN A 154 -1.45 -9.68 4.91
C ASN A 154 -1.61 -8.26 5.47
N SER A 155 -2.81 -7.70 5.40
CA SER A 155 -3.11 -6.32 5.80
C SER A 155 -3.64 -6.14 7.22
N MET A 156 -3.97 -7.24 7.93
CA MET A 156 -4.54 -7.20 9.29
C MET A 156 -3.71 -6.38 10.27
N MET A 157 -2.39 -6.45 10.18
CA MET A 157 -1.50 -5.65 11.03
C MET A 157 -1.86 -4.16 10.94
N PHE A 158 -1.91 -3.60 9.74
CA PHE A 158 -2.21 -2.19 9.54
C PHE A 158 -3.65 -1.84 9.92
N MET A 159 -4.61 -2.68 9.52
CA MET A 159 -6.04 -2.43 9.74
C MET A 159 -6.48 -2.62 11.20
N VAL A 160 -5.68 -3.27 12.04
CA VAL A 160 -5.94 -3.40 13.48
C VAL A 160 -5.12 -2.40 14.30
N TRP A 161 -3.81 -2.29 14.02
CA TRP A 161 -2.92 -1.47 14.84
C TRP A 161 -3.15 0.03 14.70
N LEU A 162 -3.25 0.54 13.47
CA LEU A 162 -3.41 1.98 13.24
C LEU A 162 -4.76 2.50 13.76
N PRO A 163 -5.91 1.86 13.47
CA PRO A 163 -7.17 2.27 14.07
C PRO A 163 -7.21 2.10 15.59
N SER A 164 -6.59 1.02 16.15
CA SER A 164 -6.51 0.85 17.60
C SER A 164 -5.73 1.99 18.27
N SER A 165 -4.65 2.46 17.65
CA SER A 165 -3.91 3.64 18.11
C SER A 165 -4.76 4.92 18.00
N ALA A 166 -5.44 5.09 16.87
CA ALA A 166 -6.32 6.24 16.65
C ALA A 166 -7.45 6.31 17.68
N PHE A 167 -8.12 5.19 17.97
CA PHE A 167 -9.16 5.13 19.01
C PHE A 167 -8.61 5.41 20.40
N ARG A 168 -7.38 5.00 20.72
CA ARG A 168 -6.75 5.34 22.01
C ARG A 168 -6.47 6.83 22.18
N ASN A 169 -6.23 7.54 21.10
CA ASN A 169 -5.99 8.98 21.10
C ASN A 169 -7.28 9.82 21.28
N VAL A 170 -8.45 9.23 21.08
CA VAL A 170 -9.72 9.89 21.40
C VAL A 170 -9.91 9.90 22.91
N HIS A 171 -9.96 11.09 23.53
CA HIS A 171 -10.12 11.25 24.97
C HIS A 171 -11.48 10.74 25.44
N ARG A 172 -11.50 9.93 26.51
CA ARG A 172 -12.75 9.39 27.09
C ARG A 172 -13.71 10.45 27.53
N GLN A 173 -13.21 11.58 28.01
CA GLN A 173 -14.02 12.74 28.41
C GLN A 173 -14.94 13.24 27.29
N GLN A 174 -14.54 13.14 26.03
CA GLN A 174 -15.38 13.53 24.89
C GLN A 174 -16.54 12.56 24.68
N GLU A 175 -16.31 11.26 24.91
CA GLU A 175 -17.35 10.23 24.84
C GLU A 175 -18.32 10.35 26.04
N GLU A 176 -17.79 10.66 27.21
CA GLU A 176 -18.57 10.90 28.45
C GLU A 176 -19.45 12.14 28.30
N ALA A 177 -18.89 13.27 27.87
CA ALA A 177 -19.64 14.49 27.60
C ALA A 177 -20.79 14.29 26.59
N ALA A 178 -20.57 13.48 25.56
CA ALA A 178 -21.63 13.15 24.61
C ALA A 178 -22.76 12.30 25.26
N ARG A 179 -22.40 11.38 26.17
CA ARG A 179 -23.35 10.57 26.89
C ARG A 179 -24.13 11.39 27.92
N ASP A 180 -23.47 12.30 28.60
CA ASP A 180 -24.09 13.24 29.54
C ASP A 180 -25.11 14.15 28.82
N ALA A 181 -24.83 14.48 27.54
CA ALA A 181 -25.76 15.18 26.65
C ALA A 181 -26.90 14.25 26.10
N GLY A 182 -27.02 13.00 26.59
CA GLY A 182 -28.11 12.08 26.24
C GLY A 182 -27.80 11.21 24.99
N ALA A 183 -26.59 11.17 24.50
CA ALA A 183 -26.23 10.28 23.37
C ALA A 183 -26.14 8.81 23.84
N SER A 184 -26.78 7.89 23.13
CA SER A 184 -26.60 6.45 23.33
C SER A 184 -25.17 6.02 22.99
N PRO A 185 -24.65 4.88 23.50
CA PRO A 185 -23.30 4.39 23.19
C PRO A 185 -23.04 4.25 21.69
N VAL A 186 -23.99 3.78 20.92
CA VAL A 186 -23.92 3.66 19.46
C VAL A 186 -23.83 5.03 18.80
N ARG A 187 -24.66 5.98 19.27
CA ARG A 187 -24.63 7.35 18.74
C ARG A 187 -23.31 8.05 19.07
N THR A 188 -22.78 7.87 20.27
CA THR A 188 -21.46 8.36 20.69
C THR A 188 -20.36 7.80 19.79
N PHE A 189 -20.39 6.48 19.52
CA PHE A 189 -19.41 5.86 18.64
C PHE A 189 -19.42 6.48 17.23
N PHE A 190 -20.57 6.54 16.56
CA PHE A 190 -20.64 7.04 15.18
C PHE A 190 -20.51 8.55 15.04
N LYS A 191 -20.91 9.34 16.06
CA LYS A 191 -20.91 10.81 15.97
C LYS A 191 -19.69 11.47 16.61
N VAL A 192 -18.99 10.79 17.53
CA VAL A 192 -17.85 11.35 18.26
C VAL A 192 -16.60 10.49 18.02
N THR A 193 -16.61 9.23 18.46
CA THR A 193 -15.40 8.40 18.49
C THR A 193 -14.87 8.08 17.10
N LEU A 194 -15.74 7.61 16.21
CA LEU A 194 -15.36 7.21 14.85
C LEU A 194 -14.85 8.39 14.01
N PRO A 195 -15.52 9.55 13.96
CA PRO A 195 -15.01 10.73 13.23
C PRO A 195 -13.66 11.23 13.74
N MET A 196 -13.43 11.20 15.05
CA MET A 196 -12.15 11.61 15.64
C MET A 196 -11.01 10.61 15.35
N ALA A 197 -11.33 9.33 15.23
CA ALA A 197 -10.35 8.30 14.86
C ALA A 197 -10.14 8.21 13.33
N MET A 198 -10.97 8.90 12.53
CA MET A 198 -10.94 8.82 11.06
C MET A 198 -9.58 9.04 10.43
N PRO A 199 -8.71 9.98 10.88
CA PRO A 199 -7.38 10.13 10.30
C PRO A 199 -6.55 8.84 10.34
N GLY A 200 -6.53 8.14 11.48
CA GLY A 200 -5.80 6.87 11.60
C GLY A 200 -6.46 5.72 10.84
N ILE A 201 -7.78 5.69 10.78
CA ILE A 201 -8.53 4.72 9.97
C ILE A 201 -8.25 4.95 8.48
N ALA A 202 -8.20 6.19 8.04
CA ALA A 202 -7.87 6.55 6.66
C ALA A 202 -6.49 6.06 6.25
N VAL A 203 -5.48 6.25 7.12
CA VAL A 203 -4.13 5.72 6.88
C VAL A 203 -4.13 4.19 6.81
N ALA A 204 -4.83 3.51 7.72
CA ALA A 204 -4.95 2.05 7.69
C ALA A 204 -5.63 1.55 6.41
N THR A 205 -6.68 2.22 5.97
CA THR A 205 -7.40 1.92 4.73
C THR A 205 -6.47 2.06 3.52
N LEU A 206 -5.67 3.13 3.49
CA LEU A 206 -4.68 3.35 2.44
C LEU A 206 -3.66 2.20 2.38
N TYR A 207 -3.03 1.86 3.53
CA TYR A 207 -2.05 0.77 3.57
C TYR A 207 -2.65 -0.59 3.21
N THR A 208 -3.90 -0.86 3.61
CA THR A 208 -4.59 -2.11 3.25
C THR A 208 -4.84 -2.20 1.75
N PHE A 209 -5.31 -1.11 1.14
CA PHE A 209 -5.54 -1.05 -0.30
C PHE A 209 -4.23 -1.21 -1.09
N LEU A 210 -3.18 -0.45 -0.73
CA LEU A 210 -1.86 -0.54 -1.35
C LEU A 210 -1.27 -1.94 -1.21
N GLY A 211 -1.28 -2.49 0.00
CA GLY A 211 -0.77 -3.84 0.26
C GLY A 211 -1.52 -4.93 -0.51
N SER A 212 -2.82 -4.74 -0.74
CA SER A 212 -3.61 -5.64 -1.59
C SER A 212 -3.29 -5.47 -3.08
N MET A 213 -3.04 -4.23 -3.55
CA MET A 213 -2.63 -3.98 -4.93
C MET A 213 -1.25 -4.55 -5.28
N GLU A 214 -0.37 -4.70 -4.28
CA GLU A 214 1.00 -5.21 -4.45
C GLU A 214 1.13 -6.71 -4.14
N GLU A 215 0.07 -7.36 -3.63
CA GLU A 215 0.12 -8.76 -3.21
C GLU A 215 0.13 -9.71 -4.42
N ALA A 216 1.26 -10.39 -4.61
CA ALA A 216 1.44 -11.36 -5.67
C ALA A 216 1.53 -12.80 -5.14
N GLN A 217 2.30 -13.02 -4.06
CA GLN A 217 2.67 -14.36 -3.60
C GLN A 217 1.46 -15.18 -3.14
N GLY A 218 0.60 -14.58 -2.35
CA GLY A 218 -0.64 -15.20 -1.89
C GLY A 218 -1.61 -15.46 -3.03
N THR A 219 -1.74 -14.49 -3.96
CA THR A 219 -2.57 -14.65 -5.15
C THR A 219 -2.06 -15.76 -6.06
N MET A 220 -0.76 -15.85 -6.32
CA MET A 220 -0.17 -16.93 -7.14
C MET A 220 -0.48 -18.30 -6.54
N LEU A 221 -0.36 -18.41 -5.22
CA LEU A 221 -0.52 -19.69 -4.54
C LEU A 221 -1.99 -20.12 -4.43
N VAL A 222 -2.89 -19.19 -4.04
CA VAL A 222 -4.30 -19.47 -3.76
C VAL A 222 -5.19 -19.27 -4.97
N GLY A 223 -4.92 -18.26 -5.78
CA GLY A 223 -5.72 -17.93 -6.97
C GLY A 223 -5.54 -18.93 -8.11
N LEU A 224 -4.44 -19.70 -8.10
CA LEU A 224 -4.07 -20.60 -9.18
C LEU A 224 -4.03 -19.84 -10.52
N ALA A 225 -4.26 -20.55 -11.63
CA ALA A 225 -4.36 -19.92 -12.95
C ALA A 225 -5.70 -19.18 -13.21
N ARG A 226 -6.66 -19.28 -12.28
CA ARG A 226 -8.02 -18.73 -12.47
C ARG A 226 -8.11 -17.25 -12.12
N ILE A 227 -7.35 -16.81 -11.12
CA ILE A 227 -7.36 -15.43 -10.63
C ILE A 227 -5.95 -14.88 -10.76
N GLN A 228 -5.81 -13.88 -11.64
CA GLN A 228 -4.53 -13.23 -11.89
C GLN A 228 -4.68 -11.73 -11.61
N THR A 229 -3.99 -11.24 -10.59
CA THR A 229 -3.85 -9.81 -10.35
C THR A 229 -2.72 -9.21 -11.18
N MET A 230 -2.66 -7.88 -11.28
CA MET A 230 -1.58 -7.19 -12.00
C MET A 230 -0.17 -7.61 -11.53
N PRO A 231 0.13 -7.68 -10.21
CA PRO A 231 1.43 -8.15 -9.76
C PRO A 231 1.73 -9.59 -10.23
N VAL A 232 0.75 -10.48 -10.21
CA VAL A 232 0.93 -11.86 -10.69
C VAL A 232 1.21 -11.89 -12.19
N ALA A 233 0.45 -11.13 -12.99
CA ALA A 233 0.68 -11.02 -14.43
C ALA A 233 2.06 -10.42 -14.72
N MET A 234 2.46 -9.38 -13.96
CA MET A 234 3.77 -8.76 -14.08
C MET A 234 4.92 -9.75 -13.80
N TYR A 235 4.82 -10.56 -12.73
CA TYR A 235 5.80 -11.59 -12.45
C TYR A 235 5.93 -12.60 -13.59
N GLY A 236 4.81 -13.08 -14.12
CA GLY A 236 4.81 -14.00 -15.26
C GLY A 236 5.51 -13.41 -16.48
N ILE A 237 5.21 -12.17 -16.84
CA ILE A 237 5.80 -11.48 -18.00
C ILE A 237 7.29 -11.22 -17.80
N VAL A 238 7.70 -10.72 -16.64
CA VAL A 238 9.12 -10.39 -16.36
C VAL A 238 9.98 -11.65 -16.33
N LEU A 239 9.44 -12.79 -15.87
CA LEU A 239 10.19 -14.05 -15.80
C LEU A 239 10.22 -14.78 -17.14
N ASP A 240 9.20 -14.63 -18.00
CA ASP A 240 9.05 -15.38 -19.24
C ASP A 240 9.52 -14.61 -20.49
N SER A 241 9.49 -13.29 -20.45
CA SER A 241 9.82 -12.45 -21.59
C SER A 241 10.96 -11.47 -21.33
N SER A 242 11.73 -11.20 -22.39
CA SER A 242 12.73 -10.12 -22.39
C SER A 242 12.11 -8.71 -22.41
N ALA A 243 10.78 -8.58 -22.47
CA ALA A 243 10.08 -7.30 -22.61
C ALA A 243 9.84 -6.63 -21.25
N ILE A 244 10.88 -6.11 -20.62
CA ILE A 244 10.81 -5.37 -19.36
C ILE A 244 9.94 -4.11 -19.45
N GLN A 245 9.71 -3.60 -20.65
CA GLN A 245 8.82 -2.45 -20.93
C GLN A 245 7.38 -2.74 -20.50
N ILE A 246 6.90 -3.96 -20.66
CA ILE A 246 5.55 -4.36 -20.20
C ILE A 246 5.46 -4.25 -18.67
N GLY A 247 6.48 -4.75 -17.96
CA GLY A 247 6.57 -4.61 -16.51
C GLY A 247 6.58 -3.14 -16.06
N ALA A 248 7.30 -2.28 -16.79
CA ALA A 248 7.33 -0.85 -16.51
C ALA A 248 5.97 -0.15 -16.72
N VAL A 249 5.23 -0.50 -17.78
CA VAL A 249 3.85 -0.03 -18.00
C VAL A 249 2.95 -0.47 -16.84
N PHE A 250 3.01 -1.74 -16.43
CA PHE A 250 2.23 -2.22 -15.29
C PHE A 250 2.58 -1.51 -13.98
N ALA A 251 3.86 -1.23 -13.75
CA ALA A 251 4.28 -0.50 -12.55
C ALA A 251 3.67 0.91 -12.52
N ILE A 252 3.61 1.62 -13.65
CA ILE A 252 2.91 2.92 -13.73
C ILE A 252 1.41 2.74 -13.48
N LEU A 253 0.79 1.74 -14.08
CA LEU A 253 -0.64 1.47 -13.89
C LEU A 253 -1.00 1.12 -12.43
N LEU A 254 -0.09 0.51 -11.67
CA LEU A 254 -0.25 0.26 -10.23
C LEU A 254 -0.11 1.54 -9.39
N ILE A 255 0.72 2.48 -9.81
CA ILE A 255 0.90 3.75 -9.10
C ILE A 255 -0.34 4.65 -9.22
N ILE A 256 -1.03 4.66 -10.36
CA ILE A 256 -2.16 5.55 -10.61
C ILE A 256 -3.29 5.41 -9.57
N PRO A 257 -3.84 4.21 -9.29
CA PRO A 257 -4.89 4.05 -8.28
C PRO A 257 -4.41 4.38 -6.87
N SER A 258 -3.15 4.08 -6.59
CA SER A 258 -2.51 4.39 -5.32
C SER A 258 -2.40 5.90 -5.10
N ALA A 259 -1.93 6.63 -6.10
CA ALA A 259 -1.84 8.08 -6.08
C ALA A 259 -3.24 8.75 -5.99
N LEU A 260 -4.22 8.20 -6.72
CA LEU A 260 -5.61 8.67 -6.66
C LEU A 260 -6.20 8.50 -5.26
N LEU A 261 -5.98 7.33 -4.63
CA LEU A 261 -6.46 7.08 -3.27
C LEU A 261 -5.79 8.03 -2.25
N ILE A 262 -4.48 8.25 -2.34
CA ILE A 262 -3.77 9.23 -1.52
C ILE A 262 -4.37 10.63 -1.70
N PHE A 263 -4.62 11.03 -2.95
CA PHE A 263 -5.22 12.34 -3.24
C PHE A 263 -6.62 12.48 -2.64
N VAL A 264 -7.47 11.46 -2.74
CA VAL A 264 -8.82 11.46 -2.15
C VAL A 264 -8.75 11.52 -0.62
N MET A 265 -7.82 10.77 -0.03
CA MET A 265 -7.71 10.66 1.42
C MET A 265 -6.89 11.79 2.07
N ARG A 266 -6.22 12.65 1.29
CA ARG A 266 -5.36 13.74 1.81
C ARG A 266 -6.04 14.67 2.82
N LYS A 267 -7.37 14.86 2.69
CA LYS A 267 -8.16 15.68 3.63
C LYS A 267 -8.28 15.06 5.03
N TYR A 268 -8.12 13.74 5.14
CA TYR A 268 -8.14 12.99 6.41
C TYR A 268 -6.73 12.72 6.92
N ILE A 269 -5.74 12.74 6.04
CA ILE A 269 -4.34 12.44 6.33
C ILE A 269 -3.59 13.76 6.38
N GLY A 270 -3.67 14.47 7.53
CA GLY A 270 -2.82 15.65 7.75
C GLY A 270 -1.33 15.31 7.72
N PRO A 271 -0.43 16.28 7.44
CA PRO A 271 1.03 16.06 7.44
C PRO A 271 1.54 15.38 8.72
N GLU A 272 0.91 15.70 9.85
CA GLU A 272 1.22 15.13 11.17
C GLU A 272 0.76 13.66 11.31
N ALA A 273 -0.30 13.23 10.60
CA ALA A 273 -0.78 11.86 10.66
C ALA A 273 0.15 10.90 9.92
N ILE A 274 0.77 11.35 8.82
CA ILE A 274 1.79 10.57 8.10
C ILE A 274 3.07 10.48 8.94
N ALA A 275 3.49 11.58 9.57
CA ALA A 275 4.67 11.63 10.43
C ALA A 275 4.44 11.01 11.83
N GLY A 276 3.22 11.10 12.35
CA GLY A 276 2.84 10.63 13.70
C GLY A 276 2.56 9.13 13.80
N GLY A 277 2.30 8.45 12.69
CA GLY A 277 2.14 6.99 12.65
C GLY A 277 3.37 6.22 13.14
N PHE A 278 4.53 6.89 13.22
CA PHE A 278 5.80 6.33 13.74
C PHE A 278 6.22 6.87 15.11
N LYS A 279 5.49 7.80 15.71
CA LYS A 279 5.74 8.21 17.09
C LYS A 279 4.99 7.28 18.06
N MET A 280 5.57 6.12 18.33
CA MET A 280 5.26 5.35 19.53
C MET A 280 5.84 6.11 20.73
N LYS A 281 4.95 6.64 21.59
CA LYS A 281 5.30 7.01 22.97
C LYS A 281 5.20 5.80 23.87
#